data_3a6a3f3e9c2b1c9a0f151538f2c513a3
#
_entry.id   3a6a3f3e9c2b1c9a0f151538f2c513a3
#
_cell.length_a   1.000
_cell.length_b   1.000
_cell.length_c   1.000
_cell.angle_alpha   90.00
_cell.angle_beta   90.00
_cell.angle_gamma   90.00
#
_symmetry.space_group_name_H-M   'P 1'
#
loop_
_entity.id
_entity.type
_entity.pdbx_description
1 polymer ?
#
loop_
_entity_poly.entity_id
_entity_poly.type
_entity_poly.pdbx_seq_one_letter_code
_entity_poly.pdbx_strand_id
1 'polypeptide(L)'
;MIYIRKQTSQEIHDITLISGESLQLFGTQGYTESQLQAINKLLVMNDCRICIDCDLGVGQEEADLIYNLNITEYLSNVRHLLITNFPHNIELDSIDFVQYTPLLQSLSILGLIKKNISLLSLQKLKFLDTLCFGDYMEISKKQYSVINNLTELKELEAKKLDVLCLNPNLNMKKLSIFSKLINGESLPEKFPNLEYLYLKRQTNCSDFSWISQLVNLKRLHLHWTFSLETLPNLSKLKNLELLELAGCPNLHYGIDDLTSLSNLKRFVATELTQLTTDAFERTLPHLKSLKSVYIRFRNNNAENEAMERLMKKYNWNCYPIE
;
A
#
# COMPACT_ATOMS: atom_id res chain seq x y z
N MET A 1 -9.36 0.51 17.58
CA MET A 1 -9.09 1.96 17.36
C MET A 1 -9.78 2.75 18.46
N ILE A 2 -9.05 3.63 19.15
CA ILE A 2 -9.56 4.46 20.25
C ILE A 2 -9.61 5.90 19.76
N TYR A 3 -10.78 6.52 19.89
CA TYR A 3 -11.03 7.89 19.45
C TYR A 3 -10.78 8.86 20.59
N ILE A 4 -9.89 9.81 20.40
CA ILE A 4 -9.62 10.88 21.36
C ILE A 4 -10.38 12.13 20.90
N ARG A 5 -11.42 12.51 21.62
CA ARG A 5 -12.26 13.69 21.31
C ARG A 5 -12.29 14.68 22.47
N LYS A 6 -13.04 14.36 23.53
CA LYS A 6 -13.33 15.25 24.66
C LYS A 6 -12.74 14.75 25.97
N GLN A 7 -11.97 13.67 25.95
CA GLN A 7 -11.37 13.09 27.14
C GLN A 7 -10.45 14.10 27.82
N THR A 8 -10.49 14.14 29.12
CA THR A 8 -9.52 14.86 29.96
C THR A 8 -8.15 14.22 29.85
N SER A 9 -7.11 14.97 30.23
CA SER A 9 -5.75 14.39 30.27
C SER A 9 -5.63 13.18 31.21
N GLN A 10 -6.43 13.13 32.29
CA GLN A 10 -6.46 11.99 33.21
C GLN A 10 -7.12 10.76 32.53
N GLU A 11 -8.27 10.94 31.90
CA GLU A 11 -8.93 9.85 31.16
C GLU A 11 -8.05 9.30 30.03
N ILE A 12 -7.28 10.16 29.34
CA ILE A 12 -6.29 9.74 28.34
C ILE A 12 -5.17 8.92 28.99
N HIS A 13 -4.67 9.36 30.13
CA HIS A 13 -3.62 8.64 30.85
C HIS A 13 -4.04 7.22 31.30
N ASP A 14 -5.32 7.05 31.60
CA ASP A 14 -5.89 5.78 32.06
C ASP A 14 -6.24 4.82 30.90
N ILE A 15 -6.02 5.22 29.65
CA ILE A 15 -6.24 4.36 28.48
C ILE A 15 -5.27 3.19 28.52
N THR A 16 -5.79 1.99 28.41
CA THR A 16 -5.01 0.78 28.18
C THR A 16 -5.08 0.41 26.70
N LEU A 17 -3.93 0.36 26.03
CA LEU A 17 -3.83 -0.02 24.62
C LEU A 17 -3.53 -1.51 24.51
N ILE A 18 -4.24 -2.18 23.60
CA ILE A 18 -3.97 -3.55 23.18
C ILE A 18 -3.02 -3.50 21.97
N SER A 19 -2.13 -4.47 21.84
CA SER A 19 -1.20 -4.55 20.71
C SER A 19 -1.92 -4.44 19.35
N GLY A 20 -1.44 -3.53 18.49
CA GLY A 20 -2.03 -3.26 17.18
C GLY A 20 -3.17 -2.24 17.18
N GLU A 21 -3.57 -1.69 18.33
CA GLU A 21 -4.54 -0.60 18.37
C GLU A 21 -3.94 0.71 17.87
N SER A 22 -4.84 1.58 17.39
CA SER A 22 -4.50 2.93 16.93
C SER A 22 -5.25 3.95 17.74
N LEU A 23 -4.63 5.08 18.03
CA LEU A 23 -5.28 6.27 18.55
C LEU A 23 -5.69 7.17 17.40
N GLN A 24 -6.94 7.58 17.36
CA GLN A 24 -7.45 8.53 16.36
C GLN A 24 -7.64 9.90 17.00
N LEU A 25 -6.95 10.88 16.43
CA LEU A 25 -7.09 12.31 16.69
C LEU A 25 -7.84 12.95 15.53
N PHE A 26 -8.45 14.09 15.78
CA PHE A 26 -9.19 14.86 14.76
C PHE A 26 -8.41 16.16 14.50
N GLY A 27 -7.94 16.34 13.27
CA GLY A 27 -7.15 17.52 12.89
C GLY A 27 -7.91 18.84 12.99
N THR A 28 -9.25 18.77 13.00
CA THR A 28 -10.15 19.93 13.16
C THR A 28 -10.52 20.23 14.61
N GLN A 29 -10.10 19.37 15.55
CA GLN A 29 -10.39 19.54 16.99
C GLN A 29 -9.25 20.28 17.69
N GLY A 30 -9.60 21.24 18.56
CA GLY A 30 -8.65 21.86 19.49
C GLY A 30 -8.31 20.91 20.64
N TYR A 31 -7.06 20.50 20.76
CA TYR A 31 -6.53 19.77 21.93
C TYR A 31 -5.79 20.72 22.84
N THR A 32 -5.93 20.55 24.13
CA THR A 32 -5.09 21.24 25.10
C THR A 32 -3.68 20.63 25.12
N GLU A 33 -2.70 21.41 25.52
CA GLU A 33 -1.33 20.91 25.68
C GLU A 33 -1.25 19.72 26.63
N SER A 34 -2.01 19.76 27.74
CA SER A 34 -2.05 18.65 28.71
C SER A 34 -2.62 17.34 28.13
N GLN A 35 -3.60 17.43 27.22
CA GLN A 35 -4.11 16.26 26.51
C GLN A 35 -3.07 15.67 25.57
N LEU A 36 -2.39 16.51 24.76
CA LEU A 36 -1.36 16.07 23.83
C LEU A 36 -0.14 15.49 24.57
N GLN A 37 0.25 16.06 25.70
CA GLN A 37 1.31 15.50 26.55
C GLN A 37 0.90 14.13 27.17
N ALA A 38 -0.36 13.97 27.56
CA ALA A 38 -0.87 12.67 28.03
C ALA A 38 -0.83 11.61 26.91
N ILE A 39 -1.25 11.98 25.68
CA ILE A 39 -1.12 11.10 24.51
C ILE A 39 0.34 10.75 24.28
N ASN A 40 1.24 11.71 24.27
CA ASN A 40 2.66 11.47 24.02
C ASN A 40 3.30 10.54 25.05
N LYS A 41 2.86 10.59 26.32
CA LYS A 41 3.29 9.65 27.37
C LYS A 41 2.80 8.22 27.09
N LEU A 42 1.56 8.05 26.61
CA LEU A 42 1.07 6.72 26.23
C LEU A 42 1.94 6.09 25.14
N LEU A 43 2.46 6.89 24.20
CA LEU A 43 3.30 6.41 23.11
C LEU A 43 4.69 5.92 23.55
N VAL A 44 5.18 6.32 24.72
CA VAL A 44 6.44 5.80 25.29
C VAL A 44 6.32 4.30 25.56
N MET A 45 5.18 3.88 26.11
CA MET A 45 4.95 2.51 26.61
C MET A 45 4.29 1.62 25.54
N ASN A 46 3.76 2.20 24.48
CA ASN A 46 2.93 1.50 23.50
C ASN A 46 3.38 1.83 22.07
N ASP A 47 3.66 0.79 21.31
CA ASP A 47 3.93 0.92 19.88
C ASP A 47 2.61 0.92 19.11
N CYS A 48 1.90 2.04 19.16
CA CYS A 48 0.63 2.21 18.49
C CYS A 48 0.71 3.27 17.37
N ARG A 49 -0.19 3.17 16.41
CA ARG A 49 -0.32 4.15 15.34
C ARG A 49 -1.15 5.33 15.81
N ILE A 50 -0.68 6.54 15.53
CA ILE A 50 -1.50 7.75 15.57
C ILE A 50 -2.14 7.94 14.21
N CYS A 51 -3.45 8.06 14.18
CA CYS A 51 -4.22 8.46 13.01
C CYS A 51 -4.74 9.88 13.25
N ILE A 52 -4.36 10.84 12.41
CA ILE A 52 -4.93 12.18 12.40
C ILE A 52 -5.95 12.22 11.28
N ASP A 53 -7.22 12.28 11.68
CA ASP A 53 -8.36 12.38 10.79
C ASP A 53 -8.68 13.85 10.53
N CYS A 54 -8.58 14.27 9.29
CA CYS A 54 -8.84 15.65 8.87
C CYS A 54 -10.27 15.86 8.37
N ASP A 55 -11.18 14.87 8.53
CA ASP A 55 -12.57 15.00 8.14
C ASP A 55 -13.30 16.04 8.97
N LEU A 56 -14.21 16.76 8.30
CA LEU A 56 -14.98 17.88 8.84
C LEU A 56 -16.06 17.47 9.82
N GLY A 57 -16.51 16.21 9.77
CA GLY A 57 -17.72 15.80 10.44
C GLY A 57 -18.98 16.43 9.80
N VAL A 58 -20.14 15.84 10.09
CA VAL A 58 -21.42 16.30 9.56
C VAL A 58 -21.80 17.65 10.17
N GLY A 59 -21.96 18.68 9.34
CA GLY A 59 -22.53 19.97 9.73
C GLY A 59 -21.53 21.13 9.96
N GLN A 60 -20.27 20.99 9.64
CA GLN A 60 -19.30 22.09 9.61
C GLN A 60 -19.15 22.63 8.18
N GLU A 61 -19.21 23.96 8.01
CA GLU A 61 -18.98 24.62 6.72
C GLU A 61 -17.48 24.65 6.39
N GLU A 62 -17.13 24.38 5.13
CA GLU A 62 -15.73 24.32 4.65
C GLU A 62 -14.93 25.61 4.86
N ALA A 63 -15.60 26.76 5.03
CA ALA A 63 -14.98 28.07 5.04
C ALA A 63 -14.15 28.38 6.30
N ASP A 64 -14.40 27.68 7.42
CA ASP A 64 -13.79 28.00 8.74
C ASP A 64 -12.78 26.94 9.20
N LEU A 65 -12.38 26.02 8.34
CA LEU A 65 -11.61 24.85 8.75
C LEU A 65 -10.12 25.00 8.50
N ILE A 66 -9.43 25.26 9.57
CA ILE A 66 -7.98 25.10 9.66
C ILE A 66 -7.71 23.78 10.36
N TYR A 67 -7.38 22.71 9.58
CA TYR A 67 -6.82 21.53 10.21
C TYR A 67 -5.43 21.85 10.74
N ASN A 68 -5.19 21.48 11.98
CA ASN A 68 -3.95 21.83 12.67
C ASN A 68 -3.05 20.59 12.84
N LEU A 69 -2.06 20.44 11.97
CA LEU A 69 -1.05 19.39 12.09
C LEU A 69 0.08 19.78 13.09
N ASN A 70 0.07 21.00 13.61
CA ASN A 70 1.05 21.43 14.64
C ASN A 70 0.84 20.69 15.98
N ILE A 71 -0.27 19.96 16.14
CA ILE A 71 -0.43 19.02 17.27
C ILE A 71 0.75 18.05 17.37
N THR A 72 1.45 17.75 16.28
CA THR A 72 2.64 16.91 16.27
C THR A 72 3.80 17.49 17.08
N GLU A 73 3.84 18.79 17.35
CA GLU A 73 4.86 19.44 18.20
C GLU A 73 4.92 18.82 19.61
N TYR A 74 3.80 18.27 20.06
CA TYR A 74 3.68 17.62 21.36
C TYR A 74 3.81 16.09 21.30
N LEU A 75 4.00 15.50 20.10
CA LEU A 75 3.93 14.06 19.86
C LEU A 75 5.31 13.47 19.48
N SER A 76 6.35 13.85 20.21
CA SER A 76 7.75 13.45 19.90
C SER A 76 8.00 11.92 19.97
N ASN A 77 7.13 11.17 20.63
CA ASN A 77 7.25 9.70 20.78
C ASN A 77 6.48 8.92 19.68
N VAL A 78 5.87 9.60 18.71
CA VAL A 78 5.17 8.94 17.60
C VAL A 78 6.16 8.16 16.75
N ARG A 79 5.85 6.88 16.51
CA ARG A 79 6.57 5.99 15.58
C ARG A 79 5.80 5.74 14.29
N HIS A 80 4.47 5.67 14.35
CA HIS A 80 3.61 5.39 13.20
C HIS A 80 2.53 6.47 13.08
N LEU A 81 2.61 7.27 12.03
CA LEU A 81 1.70 8.38 11.78
C LEU A 81 0.94 8.15 10.48
N LEU A 82 -0.38 8.16 10.58
CA LEU A 82 -1.31 8.17 9.45
C LEU A 82 -2.09 9.48 9.46
N ILE A 83 -2.08 10.20 8.36
CA ILE A 83 -2.93 11.37 8.13
C ILE A 83 -3.90 11.04 7.01
N THR A 84 -5.19 11.23 7.23
CA THR A 84 -6.25 10.79 6.34
C THR A 84 -7.44 11.73 6.31
N ASN A 85 -8.36 11.49 5.38
CA ASN A 85 -9.65 12.17 5.27
C ASN A 85 -9.52 13.69 5.10
N PHE A 86 -8.60 14.14 4.24
CA PHE A 86 -8.55 15.55 3.87
C PHE A 86 -9.86 15.95 3.16
N PRO A 87 -10.42 17.13 3.48
CA PRO A 87 -11.53 17.69 2.70
C PRO A 87 -11.18 17.74 1.21
N HIS A 88 -12.16 17.49 0.35
CA HIS A 88 -11.96 17.32 -1.09
C HIS A 88 -11.24 18.48 -1.81
N ASN A 89 -11.27 19.69 -1.22
CA ASN A 89 -10.69 20.89 -1.80
C ASN A 89 -9.39 21.35 -1.13
N ILE A 90 -8.87 20.59 -0.17
CA ILE A 90 -7.68 20.97 0.57
C ILE A 90 -6.50 20.10 0.15
N GLU A 91 -5.46 20.75 -0.37
CA GLU A 91 -4.18 20.12 -0.67
C GLU A 91 -3.19 20.40 0.47
N LEU A 92 -2.55 19.36 0.96
CA LEU A 92 -1.44 19.50 1.89
C LEU A 92 -0.26 20.20 1.18
N ASP A 93 0.17 21.32 1.72
CA ASP A 93 1.21 22.15 1.11
C ASP A 93 2.58 22.07 1.81
N SER A 94 2.63 21.53 3.02
CA SER A 94 3.86 21.23 3.76
C SER A 94 3.75 19.94 4.54
N ILE A 95 4.88 19.24 4.69
CA ILE A 95 5.05 18.10 5.61
C ILE A 95 6.02 18.45 6.74
N ASP A 96 6.28 19.72 6.99
CA ASP A 96 7.27 20.15 7.99
C ASP A 96 6.88 19.77 9.42
N PHE A 97 5.61 19.48 9.67
CA PHE A 97 5.13 18.95 10.95
C PHE A 97 5.86 17.65 11.38
N VAL A 98 6.42 16.87 10.45
CA VAL A 98 7.17 15.64 10.79
C VAL A 98 8.48 15.90 11.53
N GLN A 99 9.02 17.13 11.46
CA GLN A 99 10.26 17.49 12.18
C GLN A 99 10.13 17.36 13.71
N TYR A 100 8.90 17.39 14.21
CA TYR A 100 8.61 17.26 15.64
C TYR A 100 8.46 15.79 16.10
N THR A 101 8.53 14.85 15.17
CA THR A 101 8.37 13.41 15.44
C THR A 101 9.67 12.63 15.14
N PRO A 102 10.77 12.85 15.87
CA PRO A 102 12.11 12.33 15.53
C PRO A 102 12.21 10.80 15.57
N LEU A 103 11.27 10.12 16.25
CA LEU A 103 11.23 8.65 16.35
C LEU A 103 10.37 8.00 15.25
N LEU A 104 9.88 8.79 14.28
CA LEU A 104 8.96 8.30 13.25
C LEU A 104 9.61 7.22 12.39
N GLN A 105 8.95 6.07 12.31
CA GLN A 105 9.31 4.90 11.51
C GLN A 105 8.41 4.77 10.28
N SER A 106 7.13 5.08 10.44
CA SER A 106 6.14 4.99 9.37
C SER A 106 5.35 6.29 9.22
N LEU A 107 5.33 6.83 8.01
CA LEU A 107 4.51 7.95 7.61
C LEU A 107 3.59 7.56 6.46
N SER A 108 2.28 7.71 6.68
CA SER A 108 1.27 7.53 5.65
C SER A 108 0.42 8.80 5.53
N ILE A 109 0.30 9.34 4.32
CA ILE A 109 -0.51 10.54 4.03
C ILE A 109 -1.48 10.18 2.90
N LEU A 110 -2.75 10.00 3.27
CA LEU A 110 -3.84 9.58 2.37
C LEU A 110 -4.78 10.75 2.12
N GLY A 111 -4.37 11.66 1.25
CA GLY A 111 -5.12 12.86 0.87
C GLY A 111 -4.41 13.67 -0.20
N LEU A 112 -5.05 14.72 -0.69
CA LEU A 112 -4.48 15.56 -1.73
C LEU A 112 -3.21 16.26 -1.26
N ILE A 113 -2.14 16.12 -2.03
CA ILE A 113 -0.82 16.67 -1.73
C ILE A 113 -0.39 17.56 -2.91
N LYS A 114 0.09 18.76 -2.63
CA LYS A 114 0.64 19.65 -3.66
C LYS A 114 1.76 18.96 -4.43
N LYS A 115 1.70 19.01 -5.76
CA LYS A 115 2.61 18.31 -6.68
C LYS A 115 4.11 18.52 -6.39
N ASN A 116 4.50 19.69 -5.92
CA ASN A 116 5.90 20.05 -5.69
C ASN A 116 6.20 20.28 -4.21
N ILE A 117 5.46 19.61 -3.32
CA ILE A 117 5.71 19.71 -1.87
C ILE A 117 7.16 19.36 -1.55
N SER A 118 7.76 20.08 -0.62
CA SER A 118 9.10 19.76 -0.15
C SER A 118 9.07 18.51 0.74
N LEU A 119 9.96 17.57 0.49
CA LEU A 119 10.18 16.40 1.34
C LEU A 119 11.42 16.56 2.24
N LEU A 120 12.07 17.72 2.27
CA LEU A 120 13.35 17.90 2.97
C LEU A 120 13.28 17.57 4.46
N SER A 121 12.13 17.79 5.09
CA SER A 121 11.92 17.48 6.51
C SER A 121 12.07 15.98 6.82
N LEU A 122 11.83 15.10 5.83
CA LEU A 122 12.02 13.65 6.00
C LEU A 122 13.48 13.26 6.23
N GLN A 123 14.45 14.04 5.74
CA GLN A 123 15.88 13.74 5.92
C GLN A 123 16.34 13.80 7.39
N LYS A 124 15.55 14.41 8.25
CA LYS A 124 15.81 14.45 9.70
C LYS A 124 15.36 13.17 10.43
N LEU A 125 14.58 12.33 9.77
CA LEU A 125 13.95 11.11 10.34
C LEU A 125 14.86 9.91 10.15
N LYS A 126 15.68 9.60 11.16
CA LYS A 126 16.69 8.55 11.09
C LYS A 126 16.10 7.11 11.06
N PHE A 127 14.86 6.95 11.50
CA PHE A 127 14.23 5.64 11.66
C PHE A 127 13.14 5.37 10.62
N LEU A 128 12.91 6.31 9.68
CA LEU A 128 11.85 6.21 8.69
C LEU A 128 12.13 5.06 7.71
N ASP A 129 11.34 4.00 7.81
CA ASP A 129 11.43 2.82 6.96
C ASP A 129 10.20 2.63 6.06
N THR A 130 9.10 3.32 6.35
CA THR A 130 7.84 3.24 5.60
C THR A 130 7.35 4.63 5.21
N LEU A 131 7.11 4.83 3.90
CA LEU A 131 6.63 6.08 3.34
C LEU A 131 5.50 5.81 2.34
N CYS A 132 4.27 6.14 2.72
CA CYS A 132 3.07 5.83 1.94
C CYS A 132 2.31 7.11 1.58
N PHE A 133 2.21 7.39 0.29
CA PHE A 133 1.39 8.47 -0.26
C PHE A 133 0.18 7.96 -1.06
N GLY A 134 0.05 6.64 -1.21
CA GLY A 134 -1.04 6.02 -1.97
C GLY A 134 -1.18 6.58 -3.39
N ASP A 135 -2.42 6.80 -3.81
CA ASP A 135 -2.78 7.37 -5.15
C ASP A 135 -2.76 8.91 -5.16
N TYR A 136 -2.15 9.55 -4.18
CA TYR A 136 -2.23 11.00 -4.01
C TYR A 136 -0.99 11.75 -4.47
N MET A 137 0.19 11.15 -4.42
CA MET A 137 1.44 11.83 -4.72
C MET A 137 2.22 11.20 -5.87
N GLU A 138 2.52 12.01 -6.90
CA GLU A 138 3.53 11.71 -7.92
C GLU A 138 4.90 12.17 -7.45
N ILE A 139 5.89 11.27 -7.45
CA ILE A 139 7.26 11.65 -7.09
C ILE A 139 7.88 12.46 -8.23
N SER A 140 8.25 13.71 -7.94
CA SER A 140 8.89 14.62 -8.90
C SER A 140 10.40 14.53 -8.84
N LYS A 141 11.09 15.06 -9.88
CA LYS A 141 12.56 15.03 -9.97
C LYS A 141 13.28 15.61 -8.73
N LYS A 142 12.73 16.66 -8.12
CA LYS A 142 13.33 17.28 -6.91
C LYS A 142 13.19 16.41 -5.67
N GLN A 143 12.20 15.56 -5.62
CA GLN A 143 11.90 14.71 -4.45
C GLN A 143 12.75 13.44 -4.42
N TYR A 144 13.23 12.96 -5.58
CA TYR A 144 14.09 11.77 -5.62
C TYR A 144 15.37 11.92 -4.81
N SER A 145 15.96 13.12 -4.77
CA SER A 145 17.17 13.37 -3.95
C SER A 145 16.92 13.12 -2.46
N VAL A 146 15.70 13.43 -1.98
CA VAL A 146 15.32 13.18 -0.58
C VAL A 146 15.09 11.68 -0.37
N ILE A 147 14.31 11.03 -1.25
CA ILE A 147 14.00 9.60 -1.15
C ILE A 147 15.27 8.76 -1.21
N ASN A 148 16.22 9.13 -2.06
CA ASN A 148 17.50 8.45 -2.20
C ASN A 148 18.39 8.52 -0.95
N ASN A 149 18.15 9.49 -0.07
CA ASN A 149 18.84 9.63 1.21
C ASN A 149 18.16 8.86 2.36
N LEU A 150 16.95 8.33 2.14
CA LEU A 150 16.26 7.47 3.10
C LEU A 150 16.73 6.01 2.96
N THR A 151 17.96 5.74 3.38
CA THR A 151 18.62 4.43 3.17
C THR A 151 17.95 3.28 3.92
N GLU A 152 17.25 3.58 5.01
CA GLU A 152 16.51 2.58 5.81
C GLU A 152 15.13 2.24 5.24
N LEU A 153 14.72 2.90 4.12
CA LEU A 153 13.39 2.74 3.56
C LEU A 153 13.15 1.31 3.07
N LYS A 154 12.13 0.67 3.61
CA LYS A 154 11.68 -0.70 3.29
C LYS A 154 10.38 -0.73 2.51
N GLU A 155 9.55 0.29 2.68
CA GLU A 155 8.24 0.39 2.04
C GLU A 155 8.04 1.77 1.42
N LEU A 156 7.67 1.79 0.13
CA LEU A 156 7.33 3.01 -0.60
C LEU A 156 6.01 2.83 -1.35
N GLU A 157 5.09 3.76 -1.13
CA GLU A 157 3.86 3.84 -1.91
C GLU A 157 3.73 5.21 -2.56
N ALA A 158 3.45 5.24 -3.86
CA ALA A 158 3.28 6.47 -4.61
C ALA A 158 2.32 6.28 -5.80
N LYS A 159 1.73 7.38 -6.28
CA LYS A 159 0.93 7.39 -7.50
C LYS A 159 1.77 7.12 -8.74
N LYS A 160 2.94 7.76 -8.82
CA LYS A 160 3.87 7.66 -9.94
C LYS A 160 5.31 7.63 -9.46
N LEU A 161 6.11 6.79 -10.10
CA LEU A 161 7.53 6.60 -9.79
C LEU A 161 8.34 6.36 -11.06
N ASP A 162 9.51 6.99 -11.17
CA ASP A 162 10.53 6.69 -12.18
C ASP A 162 11.70 5.96 -11.52
N VAL A 163 11.87 4.70 -11.85
CA VAL A 163 12.85 3.81 -11.19
C VAL A 163 14.30 4.23 -11.47
N LEU A 164 14.58 4.78 -12.66
CA LEU A 164 15.93 5.25 -12.99
C LEU A 164 16.40 6.42 -12.13
N CYS A 165 15.46 7.19 -11.55
CA CYS A 165 15.78 8.30 -10.65
C CYS A 165 16.12 7.84 -9.23
N LEU A 166 15.96 6.57 -8.92
CA LEU A 166 16.23 5.99 -7.60
C LEU A 166 17.62 5.36 -7.54
N ASN A 167 18.27 5.51 -6.38
CA ASN A 167 19.45 4.74 -6.05
C ASN A 167 19.09 3.29 -5.70
N PRO A 168 19.99 2.31 -5.90
CA PRO A 168 19.81 0.97 -5.38
C PRO A 168 19.56 0.98 -3.86
N ASN A 169 18.57 0.21 -3.41
CA ASN A 169 18.25 0.05 -1.98
C ASN A 169 17.97 -1.41 -1.67
N LEU A 170 18.90 -2.07 -0.98
CA LEU A 170 18.81 -3.48 -0.58
C LEU A 170 17.79 -3.72 0.56
N ASN A 171 17.38 -2.65 1.25
CA ASN A 171 16.40 -2.72 2.33
C ASN A 171 14.96 -2.70 1.80
N MET A 172 14.74 -2.24 0.54
CA MET A 172 13.40 -2.15 -0.04
C MET A 172 12.74 -3.51 -0.14
N LYS A 173 11.60 -3.66 0.53
CA LYS A 173 10.81 -4.90 0.61
C LYS A 173 9.45 -4.78 -0.04
N LYS A 174 8.85 -3.60 -0.01
CA LYS A 174 7.49 -3.37 -0.50
C LYS A 174 7.42 -2.12 -1.37
N LEU A 175 6.85 -2.27 -2.57
CA LEU A 175 6.60 -1.19 -3.51
C LEU A 175 5.15 -1.24 -4.00
N SER A 176 4.44 -0.10 -3.88
CA SER A 176 3.07 0.05 -4.39
C SER A 176 2.99 1.28 -5.30
N ILE A 177 2.62 1.08 -6.57
CA ILE A 177 2.46 2.15 -7.55
C ILE A 177 1.05 2.15 -8.11
N PHE A 178 0.33 3.27 -7.90
CA PHE A 178 -1.11 3.33 -8.11
C PHE A 178 -1.53 3.80 -9.52
N SER A 179 -0.60 4.36 -10.32
CA SER A 179 -0.95 4.86 -11.66
C SER A 179 0.15 4.64 -12.69
N LYS A 180 1.39 5.05 -12.43
CA LYS A 180 2.45 5.00 -13.45
C LYS A 180 3.81 4.62 -12.86
N LEU A 181 4.28 3.43 -13.21
CA LEU A 181 5.67 3.03 -13.07
C LEU A 181 6.41 3.34 -14.37
N ILE A 182 7.52 4.05 -14.29
CA ILE A 182 8.40 4.37 -15.42
C ILE A 182 9.70 3.61 -15.23
N ASN A 183 10.24 3.03 -16.30
CA ASN A 183 11.47 2.23 -16.29
C ASN A 183 11.41 1.06 -15.29
N GLY A 184 10.28 0.34 -15.27
CA GLY A 184 10.04 -0.78 -14.35
C GLY A 184 11.04 -1.92 -14.51
N GLU A 185 11.62 -2.07 -15.71
CA GLU A 185 12.68 -3.03 -16.04
C GLU A 185 13.95 -2.85 -15.20
N SER A 186 14.15 -1.68 -14.60
CA SER A 186 15.28 -1.42 -13.71
C SER A 186 15.00 -1.83 -12.24
N LEU A 187 13.78 -2.23 -11.89
CA LEU A 187 13.44 -2.64 -10.51
C LEU A 187 14.30 -3.78 -9.96
N PRO A 188 14.58 -4.85 -10.74
CA PRO A 188 15.41 -5.95 -10.23
C PRO A 188 16.82 -5.53 -9.83
N GLU A 189 17.40 -4.56 -10.53
CA GLU A 189 18.72 -3.98 -10.20
C GLU A 189 18.62 -3.06 -8.96
N LYS A 190 17.59 -2.20 -8.92
CA LYS A 190 17.44 -1.20 -7.87
C LYS A 190 16.96 -1.78 -6.54
N PHE A 191 16.05 -2.76 -6.59
CA PHE A 191 15.41 -3.36 -5.42
C PHE A 191 15.41 -4.89 -5.49
N PRO A 192 16.58 -5.55 -5.49
CA PRO A 192 16.71 -7.01 -5.70
C PRO A 192 16.03 -7.83 -4.59
N ASN A 193 15.80 -7.25 -3.44
CA ASN A 193 15.19 -7.91 -2.28
C ASN A 193 13.69 -7.64 -2.13
N LEU A 194 13.02 -7.16 -3.20
CA LEU A 194 11.59 -6.86 -3.17
C LEU A 194 10.78 -8.14 -2.92
N GLU A 195 9.90 -8.08 -1.92
CA GLU A 195 9.02 -9.19 -1.50
C GLU A 195 7.55 -8.94 -1.86
N TYR A 196 7.17 -7.69 -2.02
CA TYR A 196 5.82 -7.27 -2.35
C TYR A 196 5.85 -6.24 -3.47
N LEU A 197 5.08 -6.48 -4.54
CA LEU A 197 4.89 -5.54 -5.64
C LEU A 197 3.40 -5.37 -5.93
N TYR A 198 2.92 -4.14 -5.81
CA TYR A 198 1.57 -3.75 -6.20
C TYR A 198 1.62 -2.71 -7.33
N LEU A 199 1.05 -3.05 -8.46
CA LEU A 199 0.95 -2.17 -9.63
C LEU A 199 -0.52 -2.00 -10.01
N LYS A 200 -0.99 -0.76 -10.01
CA LYS A 200 -2.36 -0.45 -10.39
C LYS A 200 -2.38 0.53 -11.57
N ARG A 201 -3.30 0.31 -12.51
CA ARG A 201 -3.53 1.19 -13.67
C ARG A 201 -2.29 1.49 -14.51
N GLN A 202 -1.45 0.46 -14.75
CA GLN A 202 -0.25 0.62 -15.57
C GLN A 202 -0.63 0.70 -17.06
N THR A 203 -0.92 1.90 -17.55
CA THR A 203 -1.40 2.12 -18.94
C THR A 203 -0.26 2.22 -19.96
N ASN A 204 0.97 2.47 -19.52
CA ASN A 204 2.13 2.71 -20.39
C ASN A 204 3.15 1.56 -20.36
N CYS A 205 2.84 0.44 -19.73
CA CYS A 205 3.68 -0.73 -19.67
C CYS A 205 2.95 -1.87 -20.37
N SER A 206 3.51 -2.37 -21.46
CA SER A 206 3.02 -3.57 -22.15
C SER A 206 3.90 -4.78 -21.88
N ASP A 207 5.17 -4.57 -21.50
CA ASP A 207 6.10 -5.63 -21.15
C ASP A 207 6.33 -5.69 -19.64
N PHE A 208 5.89 -6.78 -19.03
CA PHE A 208 6.08 -7.10 -17.62
C PHE A 208 7.10 -8.23 -17.40
N SER A 209 7.86 -8.61 -18.43
CA SER A 209 8.82 -9.74 -18.37
C SER A 209 9.90 -9.59 -17.30
N TRP A 210 10.28 -8.34 -17.00
CA TRP A 210 11.23 -7.99 -15.95
C TRP A 210 10.79 -8.45 -14.54
N ILE A 211 9.48 -8.64 -14.30
CA ILE A 211 8.98 -9.15 -13.02
C ILE A 211 9.59 -10.52 -12.69
N SER A 212 9.88 -11.34 -13.71
CA SER A 212 10.49 -12.66 -13.54
C SER A 212 11.86 -12.61 -12.86
N GLN A 213 12.52 -11.46 -12.82
CA GLN A 213 13.83 -11.28 -12.21
C GLN A 213 13.75 -10.89 -10.72
N LEU A 214 12.55 -10.55 -10.20
CA LEU A 214 12.32 -10.25 -8.79
C LEU A 214 12.16 -11.55 -7.97
N VAL A 215 13.21 -12.35 -7.90
CA VAL A 215 13.18 -13.74 -7.39
C VAL A 215 12.78 -13.88 -5.91
N ASN A 216 12.86 -12.80 -5.14
CA ASN A 216 12.45 -12.76 -3.74
C ASN A 216 10.97 -12.44 -3.54
N LEU A 217 10.21 -12.22 -4.64
CA LEU A 217 8.83 -11.80 -4.56
C LEU A 217 7.94 -12.88 -3.94
N LYS A 218 7.17 -12.49 -2.92
CA LYS A 218 6.18 -13.30 -2.21
C LYS A 218 4.76 -12.95 -2.61
N ARG A 219 4.51 -11.68 -2.95
CA ARG A 219 3.19 -11.19 -3.32
C ARG A 219 3.27 -10.29 -4.54
N LEU A 220 2.48 -10.59 -5.55
CA LEU A 220 2.36 -9.81 -6.78
C LEU A 220 0.90 -9.44 -7.02
N HIS A 221 0.63 -8.15 -7.13
CA HIS A 221 -0.68 -7.61 -7.45
C HIS A 221 -0.59 -6.75 -8.72
N LEU A 222 -1.33 -7.14 -9.75
CA LEU A 222 -1.52 -6.38 -10.98
C LEU A 222 -2.99 -5.99 -11.08
N HIS A 223 -3.32 -4.73 -10.78
CA HIS A 223 -4.69 -4.26 -10.70
C HIS A 223 -5.02 -3.28 -11.83
N TRP A 224 -6.15 -3.48 -12.51
CA TRP A 224 -6.63 -2.59 -13.57
C TRP A 224 -5.56 -2.34 -14.65
N THR A 225 -4.81 -3.41 -14.99
CA THR A 225 -3.73 -3.37 -15.96
C THR A 225 -4.26 -3.82 -17.30
N PHE A 226 -4.86 -2.88 -18.02
CA PHE A 226 -5.52 -3.14 -19.31
C PHE A 226 -4.55 -3.53 -20.43
N SER A 227 -3.27 -3.19 -20.31
CA SER A 227 -2.23 -3.56 -21.27
C SER A 227 -1.67 -4.97 -21.07
N LEU A 228 -2.07 -5.67 -20.00
CA LEU A 228 -1.62 -7.04 -19.73
C LEU A 228 -2.41 -8.04 -20.59
N GLU A 229 -1.83 -8.45 -21.71
CA GLU A 229 -2.37 -9.48 -22.59
C GLU A 229 -1.80 -10.86 -22.27
N THR A 230 -0.52 -10.90 -21.89
CA THR A 230 0.21 -12.14 -21.57
C THR A 230 0.79 -12.02 -20.16
N LEU A 231 0.49 -13.00 -19.30
CA LEU A 231 1.16 -13.11 -18.02
C LEU A 231 2.64 -13.44 -18.28
N PRO A 232 3.59 -12.67 -17.73
CA PRO A 232 5.00 -12.97 -17.91
C PRO A 232 5.34 -14.34 -17.31
N ASN A 233 6.38 -14.98 -17.83
CA ASN A 233 6.84 -16.25 -17.26
C ASN A 233 7.37 -16.03 -15.83
N LEU A 234 6.60 -16.48 -14.85
CA LEU A 234 6.90 -16.33 -13.42
C LEU A 234 7.68 -17.53 -12.84
N SER A 235 8.17 -18.45 -13.66
CA SER A 235 8.77 -19.73 -13.21
C SER A 235 9.96 -19.57 -12.26
N LYS A 236 10.64 -18.42 -12.28
CA LYS A 236 11.73 -18.09 -11.35
C LYS A 236 11.26 -17.63 -9.97
N LEU A 237 10.01 -17.24 -9.82
CA LEU A 237 9.45 -16.69 -8.58
C LEU A 237 9.05 -17.81 -7.61
N LYS A 238 10.03 -18.61 -7.18
CA LYS A 238 9.78 -19.78 -6.31
C LYS A 238 9.21 -19.42 -4.94
N ASN A 239 9.36 -18.17 -4.51
CA ASN A 239 8.83 -17.69 -3.23
C ASN A 239 7.42 -17.09 -3.34
N LEU A 240 6.83 -17.05 -4.56
CA LEU A 240 5.53 -16.41 -4.76
C LEU A 240 4.41 -17.20 -4.07
N GLU A 241 3.77 -16.58 -3.11
CA GLU A 241 2.68 -17.14 -2.31
C GLU A 241 1.31 -16.59 -2.73
N LEU A 242 1.27 -15.36 -3.23
CA LEU A 242 0.06 -14.69 -3.67
C LEU A 242 0.25 -14.04 -5.04
N LEU A 243 -0.64 -14.36 -5.96
CA LEU A 243 -0.78 -13.68 -7.25
C LEU A 243 -2.21 -13.17 -7.40
N GLU A 244 -2.33 -11.86 -7.62
CA GLU A 244 -3.62 -11.20 -7.81
C GLU A 244 -3.62 -10.39 -9.12
N LEU A 245 -4.55 -10.74 -10.01
CA LEU A 245 -4.76 -10.16 -11.34
C LEU A 245 -6.17 -9.56 -11.40
N ALA A 246 -6.39 -8.46 -10.66
CA ALA A 246 -7.72 -7.86 -10.54
C ALA A 246 -7.95 -6.79 -11.60
N GLY A 247 -8.98 -6.97 -12.42
CA GLY A 247 -9.32 -6.02 -13.48
C GLY A 247 -8.34 -6.04 -14.66
N CYS A 248 -7.95 -7.24 -15.11
CA CYS A 248 -7.09 -7.45 -16.28
C CYS A 248 -7.88 -8.08 -17.45
N PRO A 249 -8.78 -7.33 -18.11
CA PRO A 249 -9.74 -7.88 -19.08
C PRO A 249 -9.08 -8.45 -20.33
N ASN A 250 -7.92 -7.95 -20.73
CA ASN A 250 -7.24 -8.35 -21.95
C ASN A 250 -6.29 -9.54 -21.76
N LEU A 251 -6.15 -10.04 -20.52
CA LEU A 251 -5.30 -11.19 -20.25
C LEU A 251 -5.88 -12.44 -20.90
N HIS A 252 -5.09 -13.10 -21.76
CA HIS A 252 -5.50 -14.32 -22.47
C HIS A 252 -4.39 -15.36 -22.63
N TYR A 253 -3.11 -15.04 -22.34
CA TYR A 253 -1.99 -15.98 -22.43
C TYR A 253 -1.18 -16.09 -21.14
N GLY A 254 -0.42 -17.19 -21.01
CA GLY A 254 0.57 -17.36 -19.95
C GLY A 254 0.03 -17.97 -18.65
N ILE A 255 -1.25 -18.38 -18.59
CA ILE A 255 -1.84 -19.02 -17.41
C ILE A 255 -1.21 -20.41 -17.19
N ASP A 256 -0.89 -21.14 -18.26
CA ASP A 256 -0.30 -22.48 -18.16
C ASP A 256 1.07 -22.48 -17.45
N ASP A 257 1.81 -21.40 -17.51
CA ASP A 257 3.12 -21.22 -16.83
C ASP A 257 3.01 -21.18 -15.30
N LEU A 258 1.82 -20.94 -14.75
CA LEU A 258 1.58 -20.93 -13.31
C LEU A 258 1.91 -22.27 -12.65
N THR A 259 1.88 -23.39 -13.37
CA THR A 259 2.21 -24.74 -12.86
C THR A 259 3.59 -24.81 -12.23
N SER A 260 4.49 -23.88 -12.58
CA SER A 260 5.84 -23.77 -12.04
C SER A 260 5.93 -23.13 -10.63
N LEU A 261 4.83 -22.54 -10.13
CA LEU A 261 4.77 -21.79 -8.87
C LEU A 261 4.43 -22.72 -7.69
N SER A 262 5.39 -23.50 -7.25
CA SER A 262 5.17 -24.56 -6.23
C SER A 262 4.70 -24.03 -4.87
N ASN A 263 4.95 -22.78 -4.54
CA ASN A 263 4.59 -22.17 -3.26
C ASN A 263 3.35 -21.25 -3.33
N LEU A 264 2.68 -21.16 -4.49
CA LEU A 264 1.49 -20.34 -4.64
C LEU A 264 0.35 -20.87 -3.77
N LYS A 265 -0.07 -20.08 -2.78
CA LYS A 265 -1.14 -20.41 -1.82
C LYS A 265 -2.47 -19.78 -2.20
N ARG A 266 -2.40 -18.61 -2.84
CA ARG A 266 -3.58 -17.82 -3.20
C ARG A 266 -3.45 -17.27 -4.62
N PHE A 267 -4.51 -17.49 -5.40
CA PHE A 267 -4.64 -16.94 -6.74
C PHE A 267 -5.98 -16.21 -6.89
N VAL A 268 -5.92 -14.97 -7.36
CA VAL A 268 -7.07 -14.12 -7.63
C VAL A 268 -7.00 -13.62 -9.07
N ALA A 269 -8.08 -13.75 -9.84
CA ALA A 269 -8.18 -13.13 -11.16
C ALA A 269 -9.62 -12.68 -11.41
N THR A 270 -9.80 -11.40 -11.76
CA THR A 270 -11.14 -10.83 -11.93
C THR A 270 -11.25 -9.98 -13.19
N GLU A 271 -12.49 -9.75 -13.63
CA GLU A 271 -12.81 -8.99 -14.85
C GLU A 271 -12.25 -9.63 -16.13
N LEU A 272 -12.09 -10.95 -16.13
CA LEU A 272 -11.57 -11.70 -17.27
C LEU A 272 -12.60 -11.73 -18.41
N THR A 273 -12.16 -11.47 -19.65
CA THR A 273 -13.00 -11.49 -20.84
C THR A 273 -12.50 -12.45 -21.92
N GLN A 274 -11.23 -12.82 -21.89
CA GLN A 274 -10.56 -13.60 -22.94
C GLN A 274 -10.21 -15.02 -22.49
N LEU A 275 -10.29 -15.31 -21.20
CA LEU A 275 -10.03 -16.62 -20.62
C LEU A 275 -11.33 -17.37 -20.36
N THR A 276 -11.23 -18.69 -20.26
CA THR A 276 -12.32 -19.60 -19.87
C THR A 276 -11.92 -20.42 -18.67
N THR A 277 -12.88 -21.09 -18.05
CA THR A 277 -12.65 -22.01 -16.93
C THR A 277 -11.68 -23.13 -17.31
N ASP A 278 -11.68 -23.60 -18.56
CA ASP A 278 -10.80 -24.67 -19.05
C ASP A 278 -9.31 -24.32 -18.89
N ALA A 279 -8.92 -23.05 -19.08
CA ALA A 279 -7.53 -22.63 -18.87
C ALA A 279 -7.10 -22.86 -17.43
N PHE A 280 -7.97 -22.58 -16.48
CA PHE A 280 -7.70 -22.75 -15.05
C PHE A 280 -7.81 -24.21 -14.61
N GLU A 281 -8.71 -24.99 -15.18
CA GLU A 281 -8.85 -26.43 -14.89
C GLU A 281 -7.60 -27.22 -15.31
N ARG A 282 -6.95 -26.83 -16.42
CA ARG A 282 -5.68 -27.44 -16.85
C ARG A 282 -4.49 -27.09 -15.95
N THR A 283 -4.54 -25.95 -15.26
CA THR A 283 -3.38 -25.35 -14.59
C THR A 283 -3.43 -25.47 -13.07
N LEU A 284 -4.50 -24.95 -12.45
CA LEU A 284 -4.55 -24.77 -10.99
C LEU A 284 -4.50 -26.07 -10.18
N PRO A 285 -5.07 -27.20 -10.62
CA PRO A 285 -4.98 -28.47 -9.87
C PRO A 285 -3.56 -28.99 -9.69
N HIS A 286 -2.60 -28.55 -10.52
CA HIS A 286 -1.20 -28.93 -10.41
C HIS A 286 -0.45 -28.15 -9.31
N LEU A 287 -1.03 -27.06 -8.79
CA LEU A 287 -0.47 -26.22 -7.74
C LEU A 287 -0.77 -26.81 -6.35
N LYS A 288 0.10 -27.69 -5.86
CA LYS A 288 -0.12 -28.45 -4.61
C LYS A 288 -0.27 -27.57 -3.36
N SER A 289 0.30 -26.37 -3.37
CA SER A 289 0.22 -25.42 -2.25
C SER A 289 -1.01 -24.53 -2.30
N LEU A 290 -1.80 -24.57 -3.39
CA LEU A 290 -2.93 -23.68 -3.61
C LEU A 290 -4.07 -23.98 -2.63
N LYS A 291 -4.47 -23.00 -1.86
CA LYS A 291 -5.50 -23.10 -0.82
C LYS A 291 -6.72 -22.22 -1.11
N SER A 292 -6.49 -21.07 -1.73
CA SER A 292 -7.53 -20.08 -2.00
C SER A 292 -7.49 -19.64 -3.46
N VAL A 293 -8.67 -19.67 -4.08
CA VAL A 293 -8.88 -19.26 -5.47
C VAL A 293 -10.09 -18.36 -5.53
N TYR A 294 -9.96 -17.21 -6.19
CA TYR A 294 -11.09 -16.36 -6.51
C TYR A 294 -10.97 -15.89 -7.96
N ILE A 295 -11.84 -16.42 -8.83
CA ILE A 295 -11.83 -16.11 -10.26
C ILE A 295 -13.23 -15.63 -10.65
N ARG A 296 -13.30 -14.51 -11.38
CA ARG A 296 -14.53 -13.95 -11.91
C ARG A 296 -14.36 -13.47 -13.34
N PHE A 297 -15.23 -13.98 -14.20
CA PHE A 297 -15.34 -13.56 -15.59
C PHE A 297 -16.33 -12.41 -15.71
N ARG A 298 -15.98 -11.41 -16.52
CA ARG A 298 -16.81 -10.25 -16.73
C ARG A 298 -18.01 -10.60 -17.62
N ASN A 299 -19.23 -10.36 -17.13
CA ASN A 299 -20.48 -10.58 -17.86
C ASN A 299 -20.63 -12.00 -18.44
N ASN A 300 -20.03 -13.02 -17.85
CA ASN A 300 -20.10 -14.40 -18.30
C ASN A 300 -20.53 -15.34 -17.14
N ASN A 301 -21.83 -15.46 -16.93
CA ASN A 301 -22.39 -16.26 -15.84
C ASN A 301 -22.09 -17.74 -16.00
N ALA A 302 -22.08 -18.26 -17.23
CA ALA A 302 -21.79 -19.67 -17.48
C ALA A 302 -20.38 -20.07 -17.03
N GLU A 303 -19.38 -19.25 -17.38
CA GLU A 303 -18.00 -19.45 -16.92
C GLU A 303 -17.87 -19.26 -15.40
N ASN A 304 -18.56 -18.30 -14.81
CA ASN A 304 -18.56 -18.09 -13.36
C ASN A 304 -19.12 -19.31 -12.62
N GLU A 305 -20.23 -19.88 -13.10
CA GLU A 305 -20.80 -21.11 -12.54
C GLU A 305 -19.88 -22.34 -12.74
N ALA A 306 -19.24 -22.45 -13.91
CA ALA A 306 -18.26 -23.50 -14.17
C ALA A 306 -17.07 -23.39 -13.21
N MET A 307 -16.58 -22.18 -12.98
CA MET A 307 -15.48 -21.93 -12.04
C MET A 307 -15.87 -22.24 -10.59
N GLU A 308 -17.08 -21.92 -10.16
CA GLU A 308 -17.58 -22.29 -8.84
C GLU A 308 -17.66 -23.82 -8.65
N ARG A 309 -18.08 -24.57 -9.69
CA ARG A 309 -18.05 -26.05 -9.66
C ARG A 309 -16.61 -26.57 -9.55
N LEU A 310 -15.68 -25.96 -10.29
CA LEU A 310 -14.26 -26.32 -10.24
C LEU A 310 -13.67 -26.07 -8.86
N MET A 311 -13.93 -24.91 -8.26
CA MET A 311 -13.45 -24.56 -6.92
C MET A 311 -13.97 -25.54 -5.85
N LYS A 312 -15.24 -25.93 -5.94
CA LYS A 312 -15.85 -26.96 -5.06
C LYS A 312 -15.20 -28.33 -5.27
N LYS A 313 -14.95 -28.74 -6.52
CA LYS A 313 -14.31 -30.03 -6.88
C LYS A 313 -12.93 -30.18 -6.21
N TYR A 314 -12.15 -29.10 -6.13
CA TYR A 314 -10.81 -29.12 -5.57
C TYR A 314 -10.73 -28.58 -4.13
N ASN A 315 -11.86 -28.27 -3.52
CA ASN A 315 -11.98 -27.75 -2.14
C ASN A 315 -11.12 -26.50 -1.88
N TRP A 316 -11.07 -25.59 -2.88
CA TRP A 316 -10.40 -24.31 -2.70
C TRP A 316 -11.31 -23.32 -1.97
N ASN A 317 -10.76 -22.58 -1.02
CA ASN A 317 -11.48 -21.52 -0.33
C ASN A 317 -11.79 -20.38 -1.29
N CYS A 318 -13.04 -19.89 -1.28
CA CYS A 318 -13.49 -18.76 -2.11
C CYS A 318 -13.15 -17.39 -1.52
N TYR A 319 -12.77 -17.32 -0.23
CA TYR A 319 -12.53 -16.07 0.47
C TYR A 319 -11.05 -15.87 0.78
N PRO A 320 -10.59 -14.59 0.82
CA PRO A 320 -9.24 -14.30 1.23
C PRO A 320 -9.04 -14.84 2.66
N ILE A 321 -8.10 -15.73 2.82
CA ILE A 321 -7.50 -15.99 4.11
C ILE A 321 -6.60 -14.76 4.35
N GLU A 322 -6.96 -13.92 5.31
CA GLU A 322 -6.20 -12.75 5.73
C GLU A 322 -4.78 -13.13 6.15
#